data_a10e0422a3daef6c49dce69643ee472b
#
_entry.id   a10e0422a3daef6c49dce69643ee472b
#
_cell.length_a   1.000
_cell.length_b   1.000
_cell.length_c   1.000
_cell.angle_alpha   90.00
_cell.angle_beta   90.00
_cell.angle_gamma   90.00
#
_symmetry.space_group_name_H-M   'P 1'
#
loop_
_entity.id
_entity.type
_entity.pdbx_description
1 polymer ?
#
loop_
_entity_poly.entity_id
_entity_poly.type
_entity_poly.pdbx_seq_one_letter_code
_entity_poly.pdbx_strand_id
1 'polypeptide(L)'
;MRVTVNNLTYAYFNKVVLKDLSFTLKSGDFLLIHGRNGSGKSTFIKCLLKINKIPDGMIYIDDIDVNNIKRFYNIGFVPQKTDFNYEFPITVSEILSCAYFKKRDDYFYSVIRSLDISDFYKENINNLSGGQLQRVFIARALLTKPKLLIMDEPTVGVDAENVNGLHQILENLKAQDITIILISHDIDFCQDIATHVLTLHDNCDYQFTKKR
;
A
#
# COMPACT_ATOMS: atom_id res chain seq x y z
N MET A 1 -13.09 1.72 3.45
CA MET A 1 -12.71 1.30 4.83
C MET A 1 -12.22 2.51 5.60
N ARG A 2 -12.70 2.71 6.83
CA ARG A 2 -12.22 3.75 7.75
C ARG A 2 -10.98 3.25 8.49
N VAL A 3 -9.97 4.12 8.66
CA VAL A 3 -8.77 3.82 9.47
C VAL A 3 -8.67 4.89 10.55
N THR A 4 -8.62 4.50 11.82
CA THR A 4 -8.45 5.40 12.96
C THR A 4 -7.19 5.04 13.71
N VAL A 5 -6.33 6.01 13.95
CA VAL A 5 -5.09 5.89 14.72
C VAL A 5 -5.18 6.80 15.93
N ASN A 6 -4.97 6.24 17.12
CA ASN A 6 -5.10 6.93 18.41
C ASN A 6 -3.78 6.83 19.19
N ASN A 7 -3.09 7.94 19.34
CA ASN A 7 -1.87 8.07 20.16
C ASN A 7 -0.86 6.93 19.91
N LEU A 8 -0.73 6.50 18.66
CA LEU A 8 0.19 5.42 18.29
C LEU A 8 1.62 5.81 18.63
N THR A 9 2.20 5.11 19.59
CA THR A 9 3.60 5.21 19.97
C THR A 9 4.26 3.85 19.76
N TYR A 10 5.37 3.83 19.02
CA TYR A 10 6.12 2.61 18.75
C TYR A 10 7.62 2.83 18.86
N ALA A 11 8.29 1.87 19.51
CA ALA A 11 9.75 1.88 19.66
C ALA A 11 10.34 0.52 19.27
N TYR A 12 11.50 0.55 18.62
CA TYR A 12 12.39 -0.61 18.49
C TYR A 12 13.41 -0.56 19.61
N PHE A 13 13.37 -1.55 20.51
CA PHE A 13 14.19 -1.53 21.75
C PHE A 13 13.98 -0.21 22.50
N ASN A 14 15.02 0.62 22.61
CA ASN A 14 14.99 1.89 23.32
C ASN A 14 14.82 3.11 22.40
N LYS A 15 14.67 2.92 21.08
CA LYS A 15 14.52 4.00 20.11
C LYS A 15 13.06 4.17 19.73
N VAL A 16 12.45 5.27 20.18
CA VAL A 16 11.10 5.67 19.73
C VAL A 16 11.17 6.03 18.24
N VAL A 17 10.23 5.52 17.43
CA VAL A 17 10.14 5.75 15.99
C VAL A 17 8.84 6.45 15.61
N LEU A 18 7.75 6.12 16.31
CA LEU A 18 6.47 6.82 16.19
C LEU A 18 6.08 7.30 17.60
N LYS A 19 5.58 8.54 17.71
CA LYS A 19 5.19 9.12 18.98
C LYS A 19 3.84 9.83 18.86
N ASP A 20 2.87 9.39 19.68
CA ASP A 20 1.55 10.00 19.85
C ASP A 20 0.77 10.27 18.55
N LEU A 21 1.05 9.48 17.47
CA LEU A 21 0.45 9.66 16.17
C LEU A 21 -1.06 9.43 16.23
N SER A 22 -1.84 10.43 15.80
CA SER A 22 -3.31 10.37 15.82
C SER A 22 -3.92 10.99 14.58
N PHE A 23 -4.77 10.23 13.88
CA PHE A 23 -5.56 10.72 12.75
C PHE A 23 -6.69 9.74 12.39
N THR A 24 -7.61 10.19 11.56
CA THR A 24 -8.69 9.36 11.03
C THR A 24 -8.85 9.58 9.53
N LEU A 25 -8.92 8.47 8.78
CA LEU A 25 -9.30 8.41 7.38
C LEU A 25 -10.72 7.86 7.27
N LYS A 26 -11.54 8.49 6.43
CA LYS A 26 -12.84 7.96 6.04
C LYS A 26 -12.69 6.97 4.88
N SER A 27 -13.75 6.19 4.61
CA SER A 27 -13.82 5.40 3.37
C SER A 27 -13.62 6.31 2.15
N GLY A 28 -12.80 5.87 1.20
CA GLY A 28 -12.48 6.63 -0.01
C GLY A 28 -11.40 7.72 0.15
N ASP A 29 -10.91 7.97 1.37
CA ASP A 29 -9.79 8.91 1.55
C ASP A 29 -8.49 8.35 0.96
N PHE A 30 -7.67 9.26 0.45
CA PHE A 30 -6.32 8.96 -0.02
C PHE A 30 -5.29 9.65 0.90
N LEU A 31 -4.55 8.86 1.68
CA LEU A 31 -3.45 9.32 2.51
C LEU A 31 -2.12 9.15 1.80
N LEU A 32 -1.41 10.25 1.57
CA LEU A 32 0.00 10.25 1.19
C LEU A 32 0.86 10.37 2.45
N ILE A 33 1.74 9.40 2.69
CA ILE A 33 2.71 9.43 3.78
C ILE A 33 4.08 9.79 3.20
N HIS A 34 4.63 10.87 3.68
CA HIS A 34 5.93 11.39 3.26
C HIS A 34 6.87 11.58 4.46
N GLY A 35 8.17 11.58 4.21
CA GLY A 35 9.20 11.79 5.22
C GLY A 35 10.53 11.16 4.80
N ARG A 36 11.62 11.52 5.50
CA ARG A 36 12.96 11.00 5.22
C ARG A 36 13.06 9.50 5.51
N ASN A 37 14.14 8.88 5.02
CA ASN A 37 14.44 7.48 5.36
C ASN A 37 14.65 7.35 6.88
N GLY A 38 14.01 6.35 7.49
CA GLY A 38 14.08 6.14 8.93
C GLY A 38 13.06 6.94 9.76
N SER A 39 12.20 7.80 9.16
CA SER A 39 11.19 8.59 9.88
C SER A 39 10.00 7.78 10.41
N GLY A 40 9.92 6.46 10.13
CA GLY A 40 8.86 5.61 10.68
C GLY A 40 7.75 5.23 9.69
N LYS A 41 7.81 5.61 8.42
CA LYS A 41 6.78 5.33 7.41
C LYS A 41 6.43 3.83 7.32
N SER A 42 7.41 2.98 7.02
CA SER A 42 7.21 1.53 6.93
C SER A 42 6.92 0.91 8.30
N THR A 43 7.39 1.53 9.40
CA THR A 43 7.03 1.10 10.77
C THR A 43 5.54 1.28 11.01
N PHE A 44 4.94 2.41 10.59
CA PHE A 44 3.50 2.63 10.66
C PHE A 44 2.73 1.56 9.88
N ILE A 45 3.14 1.26 8.63
CA ILE A 45 2.49 0.19 7.84
C ILE A 45 2.60 -1.17 8.53
N LYS A 46 3.77 -1.50 9.09
CA LYS A 46 3.97 -2.76 9.84
C LYS A 46 3.08 -2.84 11.09
N CYS A 47 2.83 -1.72 11.77
CA CYS A 47 1.85 -1.67 12.88
C CYS A 47 0.42 -1.86 12.37
N LEU A 48 0.02 -1.15 11.30
CA LEU A 48 -1.31 -1.25 10.69
C LEU A 48 -1.62 -2.66 10.18
N LEU A 49 -0.63 -3.36 9.63
CA LEU A 49 -0.75 -4.75 9.13
C LEU A 49 -0.49 -5.80 10.21
N LYS A 50 -0.36 -5.41 11.49
CA LYS A 50 -0.13 -6.33 12.62
C LYS A 50 1.17 -7.16 12.47
N ILE A 51 2.12 -6.70 11.68
CA ILE A 51 3.46 -7.28 11.60
C ILE A 51 4.24 -6.91 12.86
N ASN A 52 4.15 -5.65 13.28
CA ASN A 52 4.65 -5.17 14.55
C ASN A 52 3.53 -5.22 15.60
N LYS A 53 3.81 -5.80 16.75
CA LYS A 53 2.86 -5.83 17.87
C LYS A 53 2.75 -4.45 18.51
N ILE A 54 1.53 -3.99 18.71
CA ILE A 54 1.20 -2.73 19.38
C ILE A 54 0.18 -2.99 20.48
N PRO A 55 0.07 -2.13 21.52
CA PRO A 55 -1.02 -2.18 22.48
C PRO A 55 -2.41 -2.06 21.82
N ASP A 56 -3.42 -2.60 22.50
CA ASP A 56 -4.80 -2.45 22.07
C ASP A 56 -5.25 -1.00 22.11
N GLY A 57 -6.17 -0.63 21.23
CA GLY A 57 -6.75 0.70 21.19
C GLY A 57 -6.00 1.72 20.34
N MET A 58 -4.86 1.36 19.77
CA MET A 58 -4.04 2.32 18.99
C MET A 58 -4.43 2.42 17.53
N ILE A 59 -4.84 1.34 16.87
CA ILE A 59 -5.25 1.35 15.46
C ILE A 59 -6.55 0.56 15.30
N TYR A 60 -7.50 1.16 14.59
CA TYR A 60 -8.77 0.54 14.24
C TYR A 60 -8.99 0.58 12.72
N ILE A 61 -9.55 -0.50 12.18
CA ILE A 61 -10.05 -0.60 10.81
C ILE A 61 -11.54 -0.94 10.88
N ASP A 62 -12.42 -0.06 10.34
CA ASP A 62 -13.87 -0.15 10.43
C ASP A 62 -14.34 -0.45 11.88
N ASP A 63 -13.81 0.29 12.86
CA ASP A 63 -14.08 0.19 14.30
C ASP A 63 -13.59 -1.11 14.97
N ILE A 64 -12.90 -1.97 14.27
CA ILE A 64 -12.29 -3.17 14.83
C ILE A 64 -10.82 -2.89 15.13
N ASP A 65 -10.40 -3.08 16.38
CA ASP A 65 -8.98 -3.00 16.73
C ASP A 65 -8.17 -3.98 15.87
N VAL A 66 -7.06 -3.52 15.31
CA VAL A 66 -6.22 -4.34 14.42
C VAL A 66 -5.74 -5.62 15.10
N ASN A 67 -5.52 -5.60 16.43
CA ASN A 67 -5.12 -6.77 17.19
C ASN A 67 -6.20 -7.86 17.22
N ASN A 68 -7.47 -7.50 17.07
CA ASN A 68 -8.61 -8.41 17.02
C ASN A 68 -8.93 -8.92 15.61
N ILE A 69 -8.31 -8.36 14.57
CA ILE A 69 -8.51 -8.81 13.19
C ILE A 69 -7.78 -10.15 13.01
N LYS A 70 -8.54 -11.22 12.73
CA LYS A 70 -7.98 -12.56 12.48
C LYS A 70 -7.41 -12.69 11.06
N ARG A 71 -8.03 -12.04 10.07
CA ARG A 71 -7.62 -12.04 8.66
C ARG A 71 -7.94 -10.70 8.03
N PHE A 72 -7.00 -10.13 7.30
CA PHE A 72 -7.16 -8.88 6.57
C PHE A 72 -7.89 -9.10 5.24
N TYR A 73 -9.20 -9.35 5.31
CA TYR A 73 -10.04 -9.40 4.11
C TYR A 73 -10.20 -7.99 3.54
N ASN A 74 -10.25 -7.89 2.21
CA ASN A 74 -10.42 -6.63 1.49
C ASN A 74 -9.32 -5.58 1.76
N ILE A 75 -8.14 -6.03 2.17
CA ILE A 75 -6.94 -5.19 2.25
C ILE A 75 -5.94 -5.70 1.21
N GLY A 76 -5.55 -4.82 0.30
CA GLY A 76 -4.47 -5.04 -0.65
C GLY A 76 -3.19 -4.42 -0.14
N PHE A 77 -2.07 -5.14 -0.22
CA PHE A 77 -0.76 -4.61 0.14
C PHE A 77 0.25 -4.81 -1.00
N VAL A 78 0.87 -3.71 -1.40
CA VAL A 78 1.97 -3.66 -2.36
C VAL A 78 3.24 -3.30 -1.57
N PRO A 79 4.13 -4.27 -1.31
CA PRO A 79 5.37 -4.02 -0.58
C PRO A 79 6.39 -3.29 -1.45
N GLN A 80 7.40 -2.72 -0.80
CA GLN A 80 8.59 -2.21 -1.48
C GLN A 80 9.32 -3.36 -2.21
N LYS A 81 9.84 -3.13 -3.42
CA LYS A 81 10.49 -4.16 -4.26
C LYS A 81 11.64 -4.91 -3.59
N THR A 82 12.36 -4.26 -2.68
CA THR A 82 13.53 -4.84 -1.98
C THR A 82 13.18 -6.03 -1.10
N ASP A 83 11.90 -6.22 -0.77
CA ASP A 83 11.45 -7.28 0.11
C ASP A 83 11.16 -8.60 -0.61
N PHE A 84 11.43 -8.67 -1.93
CA PHE A 84 11.13 -9.88 -2.71
C PHE A 84 12.39 -10.73 -2.98
N ASN A 85 12.32 -12.02 -2.65
CA ASN A 85 13.39 -12.96 -2.99
C ASN A 85 13.20 -13.47 -4.44
N TYR A 86 14.08 -13.01 -5.33
CA TYR A 86 14.06 -13.35 -6.76
C TYR A 86 14.65 -14.72 -7.10
N GLU A 87 15.14 -15.48 -6.12
CA GLU A 87 15.75 -16.78 -6.38
C GLU A 87 14.69 -17.85 -6.75
N PHE A 88 13.42 -17.62 -6.45
CA PHE A 88 12.35 -18.56 -6.74
C PHE A 88 11.79 -18.37 -8.14
N PRO A 89 11.85 -19.40 -9.03
CA PRO A 89 11.36 -19.31 -10.40
C PRO A 89 9.82 -19.38 -10.44
N ILE A 90 9.16 -18.26 -10.20
CA ILE A 90 7.70 -18.15 -10.24
C ILE A 90 7.24 -17.29 -11.42
N THR A 91 6.16 -17.67 -12.06
CA THR A 91 5.55 -16.93 -13.16
C THR A 91 4.54 -15.90 -12.65
N VAL A 92 4.27 -14.88 -13.48
CA VAL A 92 3.21 -13.88 -13.21
C VAL A 92 1.87 -14.57 -12.98
N SER A 93 1.52 -15.55 -13.80
CA SER A 93 0.26 -16.30 -13.68
C SER A 93 0.12 -17.03 -12.36
N GLU A 94 1.20 -17.56 -11.80
CA GLU A 94 1.22 -18.24 -10.50
C GLU A 94 1.04 -17.23 -9.36
N ILE A 95 1.76 -16.12 -9.37
CA ILE A 95 1.60 -15.05 -8.36
C ILE A 95 0.16 -14.55 -8.31
N LEU A 96 -0.43 -14.27 -9.47
CA LEU A 96 -1.79 -13.75 -9.52
C LEU A 96 -2.82 -14.82 -9.12
N SER A 97 -2.57 -16.09 -9.44
CA SER A 97 -3.44 -17.20 -9.02
C SER A 97 -3.40 -17.44 -7.52
N CYS A 98 -2.25 -17.26 -6.86
CA CYS A 98 -2.15 -17.34 -5.41
C CYS A 98 -2.97 -16.26 -4.67
N ALA A 99 -3.19 -15.09 -5.31
CA ALA A 99 -4.01 -14.03 -4.74
C ALA A 99 -5.51 -14.19 -5.01
N TYR A 100 -5.88 -15.01 -5.99
CA TYR A 100 -7.26 -15.18 -6.43
C TYR A 100 -7.71 -16.64 -6.30
N PHE A 101 -8.26 -16.98 -5.13
CA PHE A 101 -8.67 -18.36 -4.78
C PHE A 101 -9.95 -18.85 -5.48
N LYS A 102 -10.56 -18.04 -6.35
CA LYS A 102 -11.75 -18.40 -7.12
C LYS A 102 -11.37 -18.84 -8.53
N LYS A 103 -12.34 -19.45 -9.24
CA LYS A 103 -12.22 -19.66 -10.68
C LYS A 103 -12.03 -18.26 -11.34
N ARG A 104 -11.06 -18.17 -12.25
CA ARG A 104 -10.78 -16.93 -12.99
C ARG A 104 -12.03 -16.48 -13.74
N ASP A 105 -12.55 -15.32 -13.35
CA ASP A 105 -13.76 -14.70 -13.87
C ASP A 105 -13.43 -13.42 -14.66
N ASP A 106 -14.46 -12.73 -15.15
CA ASP A 106 -14.28 -11.48 -15.89
C ASP A 106 -13.56 -10.41 -15.10
N TYR A 107 -13.73 -10.38 -13.76
CA TYR A 107 -13.00 -9.46 -12.90
C TYR A 107 -11.49 -9.76 -12.91
N PHE A 108 -11.10 -11.03 -12.80
CA PHE A 108 -9.69 -11.42 -12.88
C PHE A 108 -9.05 -10.93 -14.19
N TYR A 109 -9.71 -11.18 -15.32
CA TYR A 109 -9.19 -10.75 -16.61
C TYR A 109 -9.28 -9.24 -16.82
N SER A 110 -10.24 -8.55 -16.21
CA SER A 110 -10.30 -7.08 -16.26
C SER A 110 -9.12 -6.44 -15.55
N VAL A 111 -8.70 -6.96 -14.38
CA VAL A 111 -7.50 -6.48 -13.67
C VAL A 111 -6.23 -6.69 -14.52
N ILE A 112 -6.09 -7.86 -15.17
CA ILE A 112 -4.94 -8.14 -16.04
C ILE A 112 -4.87 -7.15 -17.20
N ARG A 113 -6.01 -6.88 -17.85
CA ARG A 113 -6.07 -5.92 -18.97
C ARG A 113 -5.83 -4.49 -18.54
N SER A 114 -6.42 -4.05 -17.41
CA SER A 114 -6.28 -2.67 -16.93
C SER A 114 -4.86 -2.30 -16.50
N LEU A 115 -4.01 -3.29 -16.29
CA LEU A 115 -2.60 -3.14 -15.91
C LEU A 115 -1.62 -3.57 -17.01
N ASP A 116 -2.11 -3.83 -18.23
CA ASP A 116 -1.33 -4.25 -19.40
C ASP A 116 -0.40 -5.45 -19.12
N ILE A 117 -0.91 -6.45 -18.38
CA ILE A 117 -0.15 -7.64 -17.97
C ILE A 117 -0.24 -8.75 -19.02
N SER A 118 -1.17 -8.67 -19.95
CA SER A 118 -1.50 -9.75 -20.89
C SER A 118 -0.30 -10.31 -21.64
N ASP A 119 0.62 -9.45 -22.08
CA ASP A 119 1.74 -9.83 -22.94
C ASP A 119 2.82 -10.64 -22.21
N PHE A 120 2.98 -10.38 -20.90
CA PHE A 120 3.97 -11.06 -20.06
C PHE A 120 3.34 -11.95 -18.99
N TYR A 121 2.05 -12.29 -19.11
CA TYR A 121 1.29 -13.07 -18.13
C TYR A 121 1.90 -14.45 -17.79
N LYS A 122 2.60 -15.06 -18.75
CA LYS A 122 3.26 -16.38 -18.59
C LYS A 122 4.76 -16.27 -18.28
N GLU A 123 5.30 -15.07 -18.31
CA GLU A 123 6.73 -14.84 -18.06
C GLU A 123 7.12 -15.12 -16.62
N ASN A 124 8.38 -15.48 -16.42
CA ASN A 124 8.99 -15.55 -15.10
C ASN A 124 9.20 -14.11 -14.58
N ILE A 125 8.90 -13.88 -13.30
CA ILE A 125 9.03 -12.53 -12.71
C ILE A 125 10.45 -11.98 -12.78
N ASN A 126 11.46 -12.86 -12.84
CA ASN A 126 12.87 -12.47 -12.93
C ASN A 126 13.22 -11.84 -14.28
N ASN A 127 12.40 -12.06 -15.31
CA ASN A 127 12.60 -11.50 -16.65
C ASN A 127 11.90 -10.16 -16.83
N LEU A 128 11.13 -9.70 -15.83
CA LEU A 128 10.32 -8.49 -15.93
C LEU A 128 11.14 -7.23 -15.69
N SER A 129 10.80 -6.16 -16.42
CA SER A 129 11.25 -4.82 -16.05
C SER A 129 10.72 -4.40 -14.68
N GLY A 130 11.34 -3.37 -14.08
CA GLY A 130 10.87 -2.84 -12.81
C GLY A 130 9.41 -2.38 -12.84
N GLY A 131 8.98 -1.74 -13.91
CA GLY A 131 7.59 -1.31 -14.10
C GLY A 131 6.61 -2.46 -14.30
N GLN A 132 6.98 -3.48 -15.09
CA GLN A 132 6.17 -4.68 -15.28
C GLN A 132 5.96 -5.43 -13.95
N LEU A 133 7.01 -5.61 -13.18
CA LEU A 133 6.92 -6.27 -11.86
C LEU A 133 6.03 -5.48 -10.90
N GLN A 134 6.10 -4.15 -10.94
CA GLN A 134 5.24 -3.28 -10.14
C GLN A 134 3.75 -3.48 -10.49
N ARG A 135 3.42 -3.54 -11.80
CA ARG A 135 2.06 -3.83 -12.27
C ARG A 135 1.55 -5.19 -11.77
N VAL A 136 2.42 -6.21 -11.73
CA VAL A 136 2.07 -7.53 -11.18
C VAL A 136 1.73 -7.45 -9.69
N PHE A 137 2.50 -6.71 -8.87
CA PHE A 137 2.20 -6.56 -7.45
C PHE A 137 0.92 -5.77 -7.20
N ILE A 138 0.66 -4.74 -8.01
CA ILE A 138 -0.61 -4.01 -7.96
C ILE A 138 -1.77 -4.94 -8.33
N ALA A 139 -1.66 -5.71 -9.43
CA ALA A 139 -2.67 -6.67 -9.82
C ALA A 139 -2.96 -7.67 -8.71
N ARG A 140 -1.92 -8.22 -8.10
CA ARG A 140 -2.03 -9.14 -6.96
C ARG A 140 -2.83 -8.52 -5.81
N ALA A 141 -2.55 -7.26 -5.48
CA ALA A 141 -3.28 -6.55 -4.43
C ALA A 141 -4.75 -6.27 -4.82
N LEU A 142 -5.01 -5.88 -6.07
CA LEU A 142 -6.37 -5.60 -6.57
C LEU A 142 -7.23 -6.86 -6.67
N LEU A 143 -6.65 -8.01 -7.00
CA LEU A 143 -7.37 -9.29 -7.07
C LEU A 143 -8.00 -9.70 -5.75
N THR A 144 -7.55 -9.17 -4.61
CA THR A 144 -8.22 -9.35 -3.31
C THR A 144 -9.52 -8.55 -3.18
N LYS A 145 -9.89 -7.73 -4.18
CA LYS A 145 -11.01 -6.77 -4.16
C LYS A 145 -10.94 -5.84 -2.95
N PRO A 146 -9.83 -5.09 -2.80
CA PRO A 146 -9.56 -4.34 -1.60
C PRO A 146 -10.52 -3.16 -1.43
N LYS A 147 -10.91 -2.90 -0.18
CA LYS A 147 -11.52 -1.64 0.26
C LYS A 147 -10.50 -0.69 0.86
N LEU A 148 -9.33 -1.23 1.24
CA LEU A 148 -8.15 -0.49 1.67
C LEU A 148 -6.94 -1.00 0.89
N LEU A 149 -6.28 -0.13 0.16
CA LEU A 149 -5.06 -0.42 -0.58
C LEU A 149 -3.89 0.30 0.07
N ILE A 150 -2.86 -0.44 0.42
CA ILE A 150 -1.64 0.06 1.04
C ILE A 150 -0.48 -0.18 0.07
N MET A 151 0.30 0.87 -0.20
CA MET A 151 1.47 0.78 -1.07
C MET A 151 2.69 1.39 -0.39
N ASP A 152 3.78 0.64 -0.32
CA ASP A 152 5.05 1.09 0.24
C ASP A 152 6.05 1.39 -0.90
N GLU A 153 6.28 2.67 -1.18
CA GLU A 153 7.21 3.19 -2.20
C GLU A 153 7.06 2.54 -3.59
N PRO A 154 5.87 2.58 -4.21
CA PRO A 154 5.60 1.86 -5.45
C PRO A 154 6.33 2.42 -6.67
N THR A 155 6.93 3.60 -6.61
CA THR A 155 7.65 4.24 -7.72
C THR A 155 9.15 3.96 -7.73
N VAL A 156 9.69 3.33 -6.68
CA VAL A 156 11.13 3.06 -6.59
C VAL A 156 11.58 2.08 -7.68
N GLY A 157 12.54 2.52 -8.51
CA GLY A 157 13.07 1.73 -9.62
C GLY A 157 12.10 1.54 -10.79
N VAL A 158 11.16 2.48 -10.94
CA VAL A 158 10.23 2.57 -12.06
C VAL A 158 10.60 3.78 -12.89
N ASP A 159 10.62 3.64 -14.23
CA ASP A 159 10.87 4.75 -15.13
C ASP A 159 9.70 5.76 -15.18
N ALA A 160 9.95 6.97 -15.71
CA ALA A 160 8.99 8.07 -15.71
C ALA A 160 7.68 7.75 -16.45
N GLU A 161 7.73 6.95 -17.51
CA GLU A 161 6.54 6.57 -18.29
C GLU A 161 5.63 5.66 -17.47
N ASN A 162 6.20 4.67 -16.79
CA ASN A 162 5.47 3.77 -15.91
C ASN A 162 4.97 4.46 -14.62
N VAL A 163 5.65 5.50 -14.15
CA VAL A 163 5.19 6.35 -13.03
C VAL A 163 3.88 7.06 -13.39
N ASN A 164 3.78 7.64 -14.60
CA ASN A 164 2.54 8.28 -15.09
C ASN A 164 1.39 7.26 -15.20
N GLY A 165 1.67 6.05 -15.67
CA GLY A 165 0.67 4.97 -15.69
C GLY A 165 0.17 4.59 -14.30
N LEU A 166 1.05 4.56 -13.30
CA LEU A 166 0.65 4.30 -11.92
C LEU A 166 -0.24 5.41 -11.35
N HIS A 167 0.05 6.68 -11.67
CA HIS A 167 -0.78 7.82 -11.25
C HIS A 167 -2.23 7.65 -11.74
N GLN A 168 -2.43 7.35 -13.03
CA GLN A 168 -3.75 7.11 -13.62
C GLN A 168 -4.49 5.93 -12.95
N ILE A 169 -3.76 4.87 -12.61
CA ILE A 169 -4.32 3.74 -11.87
C ILE A 169 -4.84 4.20 -10.50
N LEU A 170 -4.06 5.00 -9.78
CA LEU A 170 -4.45 5.51 -8.45
C LEU A 170 -5.66 6.44 -8.51
N GLU A 171 -5.76 7.32 -9.52
CA GLU A 171 -6.94 8.14 -9.77
C GLU A 171 -8.19 7.28 -9.98
N ASN A 172 -8.10 6.26 -10.84
CA ASN A 172 -9.20 5.34 -11.09
C ASN A 172 -9.64 4.55 -9.85
N LEU A 173 -8.70 4.13 -9.00
CA LEU A 173 -8.99 3.43 -7.75
C LEU A 173 -9.65 4.34 -6.72
N LYS A 174 -9.22 5.59 -6.63
CA LYS A 174 -9.86 6.61 -5.79
C LYS A 174 -11.30 6.87 -6.25
N ALA A 175 -11.55 6.94 -7.55
CA ALA A 175 -12.90 7.11 -8.10
C ALA A 175 -13.84 5.94 -7.77
N GLN A 176 -13.30 4.76 -7.42
CA GLN A 176 -14.05 3.57 -6.97
C GLN A 176 -14.27 3.53 -5.43
N ASP A 177 -14.04 4.63 -4.72
CA ASP A 177 -14.20 4.76 -3.25
C ASP A 177 -13.29 3.80 -2.44
N ILE A 178 -12.16 3.40 -3.03
CA ILE A 178 -11.13 2.62 -2.35
C ILE A 178 -10.32 3.57 -1.47
N THR A 179 -10.18 3.24 -0.18
CA THR A 179 -9.27 3.96 0.71
C THR A 179 -7.84 3.61 0.35
N ILE A 180 -6.97 4.61 0.16
CA ILE A 180 -5.59 4.41 -0.26
C ILE A 180 -4.64 4.97 0.79
N ILE A 181 -3.62 4.20 1.17
CA ILE A 181 -2.48 4.65 1.96
C ILE A 181 -1.24 4.41 1.12
N LEU A 182 -0.58 5.48 0.71
CA LEU A 182 0.60 5.47 -0.13
C LEU A 182 1.79 6.07 0.60
N ILE A 183 2.89 5.34 0.69
CA ILE A 183 4.19 5.89 1.06
C ILE A 183 4.93 6.29 -0.21
N SER A 184 5.38 7.53 -0.28
CA SER A 184 6.26 8.01 -1.35
C SER A 184 7.27 9.02 -0.83
N HIS A 185 8.48 8.97 -1.38
CA HIS A 185 9.48 10.02 -1.21
C HIS A 185 9.18 11.23 -2.10
N ASP A 186 8.52 11.00 -3.22
CA ASP A 186 8.11 12.03 -4.15
C ASP A 186 6.69 12.51 -3.79
N ILE A 187 6.60 13.70 -3.19
CA ILE A 187 5.32 14.32 -2.84
C ILE A 187 4.55 14.68 -4.11
N ASP A 188 5.23 15.15 -5.15
CA ASP A 188 4.60 15.68 -6.35
C ASP A 188 3.89 14.57 -7.14
N PHE A 189 4.33 13.32 -6.98
CA PHE A 189 3.75 12.16 -7.65
C PHE A 189 2.24 11.98 -7.44
N CYS A 190 1.72 12.21 -6.23
CA CYS A 190 0.31 12.00 -5.92
C CYS A 190 -0.32 13.15 -5.11
N GLN A 191 0.36 14.30 -5.05
CA GLN A 191 -0.11 15.40 -4.25
C GLN A 191 -1.48 15.91 -4.71
N ASP A 192 -1.75 15.92 -6.00
CA ASP A 192 -3.00 16.38 -6.62
C ASP A 192 -4.21 15.50 -6.28
N ILE A 193 -4.02 14.18 -6.20
CA ILE A 193 -5.08 13.22 -5.91
C ILE A 193 -5.23 12.89 -4.43
N ALA A 194 -4.20 13.12 -3.59
CA ALA A 194 -4.26 12.86 -2.15
C ALA A 194 -5.27 13.77 -1.44
N THR A 195 -6.12 13.20 -0.59
CA THR A 195 -7.04 13.96 0.28
C THR A 195 -6.39 14.38 1.59
N HIS A 196 -5.38 13.62 2.03
CA HIS A 196 -4.64 13.85 3.26
C HIS A 196 -3.15 13.62 3.03
N VAL A 197 -2.32 14.39 3.73
CA VAL A 197 -0.86 14.21 3.75
C VAL A 197 -0.42 14.04 5.20
N LEU A 198 0.35 12.98 5.46
CA LEU A 198 1.04 12.75 6.72
C LEU A 198 2.53 12.90 6.48
N THR A 199 3.14 13.92 7.04
CA THR A 199 4.59 14.13 7.02
C THR A 199 5.17 13.63 8.34
N LEU A 200 6.11 12.67 8.28
CA LEU A 200 6.84 12.16 9.43
C LEU A 200 8.24 12.75 9.46
N HIS A 201 8.63 13.30 10.61
CA HIS A 201 9.92 13.93 10.83
C HIS A 201 10.89 13.04 11.63
N ASP A 202 12.20 13.31 11.54
CA ASP A 202 13.26 12.50 12.17
C ASP A 202 13.21 12.53 13.71
N ASN A 203 12.60 13.56 14.30
CA ASN A 203 12.45 13.75 15.76
C ASN A 203 11.18 13.09 16.32
N CYS A 204 10.55 12.19 15.56
CA CYS A 204 9.25 11.56 15.87
C CYS A 204 8.04 12.52 15.89
N ASP A 205 8.21 13.77 15.46
CA ASP A 205 7.10 14.67 15.22
C ASP A 205 6.39 14.33 13.91
N TYR A 206 5.14 14.75 13.80
CA TYR A 206 4.38 14.57 12.57
C TYR A 206 3.47 15.76 12.27
N GLN A 207 3.15 15.92 11.01
CA GLN A 207 2.14 16.86 10.55
C GLN A 207 1.10 16.10 9.71
N PHE A 208 -0.16 16.17 10.13
CA PHE A 208 -1.28 15.62 9.39
C PHE A 208 -2.14 16.76 8.83
N THR A 209 -2.26 16.81 7.51
CA THR A 209 -2.97 17.88 6.80
C THR A 209 -4.06 17.28 5.92
N LYS A 210 -5.28 17.79 6.06
CA LYS A 210 -6.36 17.52 5.13
C LYS A 210 -6.28 18.54 3.99
N LYS A 211 -6.25 18.05 2.75
CA LYS A 211 -6.36 18.91 1.57
C LYS A 211 -7.82 19.28 1.32
N ARG A 212 -8.01 20.48 0.85
CA ARG A 212 -9.34 21.03 0.48
C ARG A 212 -9.75 20.58 -0.91
#